data_ff3ff41ee4baae01b2e188d9f654fba7
#
_entry.id   ff3ff41ee4baae01b2e188d9f654fba7
#
_cell.length_a   1.000
_cell.length_b   1.000
_cell.length_c   1.000
_cell.angle_alpha   90.00
_cell.angle_beta   90.00
_cell.angle_gamma   90.00
#
_symmetry.space_group_name_H-M   'P 1'
#
loop_
_entity.id
_entity.type
_entity.pdbx_description
1 polymer ?
#
loop_
_entity_poly.entity_id
_entity_poly.type
_entity_poly.pdbx_seq_one_letter_code
_entity_poly.pdbx_strand_id
1 'polypeptide(L)'
;MTGGPLRWTPVPSRRIVFAVPDLTSTILPQLTSHRIPGLELGADAIHPHYAGLSLLNLAASIERWLGLPPGPHAPLQLPALDSLAQGAEQIVVCLLDALSLSRYLQWLDGPGRPLQGMVDAGLLAPLTSVVPSTTTSALTTLWTGRSPAEHGILGYELLLREYGLVANMITLGPAAFDNQRGLLERAGVRPQSLLPVPTLGTRLAQAGIEAHAYIGNSIRTSGLSRMHYADTTLHGFGSPADLWHSLRQLAERPPDGRRFAWAYYSGVDALSHVYGPDSDLVRAEFEFFVRAMNDLFVQPLERSAGRDVLLLLLSDHGQVATSPQPHRQLSLHPDLTRRLHLSPTGEARLSYLHLRPGEAEAARAYIDHEWPAEFTWLDSDEALRAGLFGPGTPCRQAASRLGDAILISHGAAYLWWADKPDTLLGRHGSLTAEEMIVPLLAVRLE
;
A
#
# COMPACT_ATOMS: atom_id res chain seq x y z
N MET A 1 42.54 45.22 34.09
CA MET A 1 41.20 44.62 34.17
C MET A 1 41.16 43.51 33.12
N THR A 2 41.37 42.28 33.56
CA THR A 2 41.50 41.09 32.72
C THR A 2 40.19 40.37 32.74
N GLY A 3 39.46 40.43 31.61
CA GLY A 3 38.23 39.63 31.41
C GLY A 3 38.60 38.16 31.13
N GLY A 4 38.22 37.24 32.03
CA GLY A 4 38.37 35.80 31.84
C GLY A 4 37.29 35.25 30.87
N PRO A 5 37.56 34.11 30.19
CA PRO A 5 36.63 33.54 29.23
C PRO A 5 35.41 32.92 29.92
N LEU A 6 34.22 33.27 29.40
CA LEU A 6 32.95 32.66 29.76
C LEU A 6 33.01 31.14 29.42
N ARG A 7 32.99 30.29 30.44
CA ARG A 7 32.82 28.83 30.26
C ARG A 7 31.34 28.52 30.02
N TRP A 8 31.05 28.06 28.83
CA TRP A 8 29.80 27.44 28.52
C TRP A 8 29.72 26.06 29.22
N THR A 9 28.83 25.91 30.18
CA THR A 9 28.45 24.59 30.69
C THR A 9 27.29 24.07 29.86
N PRO A 10 27.41 22.89 29.20
CA PRO A 10 26.26 22.30 28.52
C PRO A 10 25.22 21.89 29.56
N VAL A 11 24.00 22.36 29.39
CA VAL A 11 22.81 21.84 30.10
C VAL A 11 22.60 20.38 29.64
N PRO A 12 22.58 19.40 30.55
CA PRO A 12 22.31 18.02 30.14
C PRO A 12 20.84 17.93 29.70
N SER A 13 20.63 17.76 28.40
CA SER A 13 19.34 17.33 27.86
C SER A 13 19.04 15.94 28.42
N ARG A 14 18.11 15.83 29.35
CA ARG A 14 17.55 14.53 29.76
C ARG A 14 16.73 13.99 28.59
N ARG A 15 17.38 13.28 27.65
CA ARG A 15 16.69 12.32 26.81
C ARG A 15 16.25 11.17 27.74
N ILE A 16 14.98 11.08 28.03
CA ILE A 16 14.36 9.85 28.47
C ILE A 16 14.26 9.01 27.20
N VAL A 17 15.31 8.26 26.89
CA VAL A 17 15.29 7.26 25.84
C VAL A 17 14.46 6.10 26.42
N PHE A 18 13.15 6.12 26.18
CA PHE A 18 12.39 4.89 26.15
C PHE A 18 12.91 4.13 24.93
N ALA A 19 13.64 3.06 25.12
CA ALA A 19 13.94 2.13 24.05
C ALA A 19 12.60 1.61 23.53
N VAL A 20 12.13 2.19 22.41
CA VAL A 20 10.89 1.75 21.79
C VAL A 20 11.24 0.51 20.96
N PRO A 21 10.51 -0.59 21.12
CA PRO A 21 10.95 -1.89 20.65
C PRO A 21 10.80 -2.03 19.13
N ASP A 22 11.81 -2.66 18.54
CA ASP A 22 11.60 -3.42 17.30
C ASP A 22 10.71 -4.62 17.63
N LEU A 23 9.46 -4.57 17.16
CA LEU A 23 8.45 -5.61 17.38
C LEU A 23 8.50 -6.73 16.34
N THR A 24 9.47 -6.70 15.41
CA THR A 24 9.55 -7.66 14.31
C THR A 24 9.60 -9.11 14.82
N SER A 25 10.47 -9.41 15.79
CA SER A 25 10.60 -10.76 16.34
C SER A 25 9.35 -11.27 17.05
N THR A 26 8.52 -10.36 17.56
CA THR A 26 7.27 -10.69 18.29
C THR A 26 6.08 -10.85 17.36
N ILE A 27 5.97 -9.99 16.32
CA ILE A 27 4.79 -9.92 15.46
C ILE A 27 4.93 -10.83 14.24
N LEU A 28 6.11 -10.93 13.63
CA LEU A 28 6.31 -11.72 12.41
C LEU A 28 5.83 -13.18 12.55
N PRO A 29 6.09 -13.91 13.65
CA PRO A 29 5.54 -15.25 13.84
C PRO A 29 4.00 -15.28 13.87
N GLN A 30 3.35 -14.24 14.39
CA GLN A 30 1.88 -14.15 14.41
C GLN A 30 1.33 -13.98 12.99
N LEU A 31 1.96 -13.12 12.17
CA LEU A 31 1.54 -12.90 10.78
C LEU A 31 1.74 -14.14 9.92
N THR A 32 2.88 -14.84 10.07
CA THR A 32 3.21 -16.02 9.27
C THR A 32 2.40 -17.26 9.66
N SER A 33 1.93 -17.35 10.90
CA SER A 33 1.09 -18.46 11.38
C SER A 33 -0.42 -18.19 11.25
N HIS A 34 -0.81 -16.93 11.01
CA HIS A 34 -2.23 -16.58 10.86
C HIS A 34 -2.87 -17.30 9.67
N ARG A 35 -4.09 -17.81 9.87
CA ARG A 35 -4.88 -18.44 8.81
C ARG A 35 -6.33 -17.96 8.89
N ILE A 36 -6.90 -17.67 7.73
CA ILE A 36 -8.35 -17.45 7.58
C ILE A 36 -9.01 -18.82 7.55
N PRO A 37 -9.94 -19.12 8.46
CA PRO A 37 -10.60 -20.42 8.50
C PRO A 37 -11.31 -20.76 7.17
N GLY A 38 -11.14 -22.00 6.71
CA GLY A 38 -11.79 -22.50 5.51
C GLY A 38 -11.12 -22.12 4.19
N LEU A 39 -9.97 -21.43 4.20
CA LEU A 39 -9.22 -21.11 2.99
C LEU A 39 -7.87 -21.83 2.95
N GLU A 40 -7.66 -22.61 1.88
CA GLU A 40 -6.38 -23.23 1.54
C GLU A 40 -5.72 -22.40 0.42
N LEU A 41 -4.77 -21.53 0.80
CA LEU A 41 -4.17 -20.53 -0.11
C LEU A 41 -2.76 -20.91 -0.60
N GLY A 42 -2.29 -22.11 -0.24
CA GLY A 42 -0.92 -22.57 -0.49
C GLY A 42 -0.01 -22.39 0.72
N ALA A 43 1.09 -23.15 0.74
CA ALA A 43 1.97 -23.23 1.92
C ALA A 43 2.79 -21.96 2.19
N ASP A 44 3.11 -21.19 1.14
CA ASP A 44 3.86 -19.95 1.20
C ASP A 44 2.98 -18.69 1.32
N ALA A 45 1.65 -18.86 1.32
CA ALA A 45 0.72 -17.74 1.37
C ALA A 45 0.63 -17.14 2.78
N ILE A 46 0.74 -15.83 2.84
CA ILE A 46 0.45 -15.02 4.04
C ILE A 46 -1.01 -14.59 3.99
N HIS A 47 -1.77 -15.04 4.97
CA HIS A 47 -3.14 -14.59 5.13
C HIS A 47 -3.17 -13.19 5.77
N PRO A 48 -3.97 -12.24 5.25
CA PRO A 48 -4.05 -10.88 5.82
C PRO A 48 -4.60 -10.90 7.24
N HIS A 49 -3.93 -10.21 8.15
CA HIS A 49 -4.29 -10.18 9.58
C HIS A 49 -5.23 -9.01 9.89
N TYR A 50 -6.44 -9.02 9.33
CA TYR A 50 -7.43 -7.93 9.49
C TYR A 50 -7.90 -7.72 10.93
N ALA A 51 -7.59 -8.63 11.84
CA ALA A 51 -8.01 -8.55 13.24
C ALA A 51 -7.15 -7.62 14.11
N GLY A 52 -6.19 -6.89 13.55
CA GLY A 52 -5.41 -5.91 14.33
C GLY A 52 -3.98 -5.66 13.85
N LEU A 53 -3.49 -6.33 12.80
CA LEU A 53 -2.11 -6.19 12.32
C LEU A 53 -2.04 -6.04 10.79
N SER A 54 -2.95 -5.24 10.21
CA SER A 54 -3.00 -4.97 8.77
C SER A 54 -3.11 -3.47 8.47
N LEU A 55 -2.95 -3.11 7.21
CA LEU A 55 -3.16 -1.73 6.74
C LEU A 55 -4.59 -1.22 7.00
N LEU A 56 -5.60 -2.10 7.00
CA LEU A 56 -6.97 -1.73 7.37
C LEU A 56 -7.05 -1.23 8.81
N ASN A 57 -6.32 -1.87 9.73
CA ASN A 57 -6.27 -1.50 11.13
C ASN A 57 -5.46 -0.21 11.36
N LEU A 58 -4.43 0.04 10.51
CA LEU A 58 -3.70 1.30 10.53
C LEU A 58 -4.61 2.48 10.15
N ALA A 59 -5.44 2.34 9.12
CA ALA A 59 -6.42 3.37 8.75
C ALA A 59 -7.32 3.74 9.93
N ALA A 60 -7.87 2.73 10.64
CA ALA A 60 -8.69 2.95 11.83
C ALA A 60 -7.90 3.60 12.98
N SER A 61 -6.61 3.30 13.14
CA SER A 61 -5.74 3.96 14.13
C SER A 61 -5.52 5.43 13.80
N ILE A 62 -5.21 5.76 12.56
CA ILE A 62 -5.03 7.15 12.10
C ILE A 62 -6.30 7.97 12.35
N GLU A 63 -7.46 7.43 12.02
CA GLU A 63 -8.75 8.09 12.28
C GLU A 63 -8.94 8.38 13.79
N ARG A 64 -8.66 7.39 14.62
CA ARG A 64 -8.75 7.53 16.09
C ARG A 64 -7.79 8.58 16.64
N TRP A 65 -6.52 8.58 16.19
CA TRP A 65 -5.53 9.56 16.65
C TRP A 65 -5.86 10.98 16.22
N LEU A 66 -6.49 11.14 15.07
CA LEU A 66 -7.01 12.43 14.60
C LEU A 66 -8.31 12.84 15.30
N GLY A 67 -8.91 11.96 16.09
CA GLY A 67 -10.14 12.26 16.84
C GLY A 67 -11.41 12.16 16.01
N LEU A 68 -11.38 11.46 14.90
CA LEU A 68 -12.58 11.13 14.13
C LEU A 68 -13.46 10.12 14.89
N PRO A 69 -14.78 10.09 14.62
CA PRO A 69 -15.64 9.04 15.12
C PRO A 69 -15.13 7.65 14.73
N PRO A 70 -15.26 6.63 15.60
CA PRO A 70 -14.82 5.28 15.29
C PRO A 70 -15.41 4.75 13.98
N GLY A 71 -14.55 4.22 13.12
CA GLY A 71 -14.96 3.48 11.94
C GLY A 71 -15.46 2.06 12.28
N PRO A 72 -15.83 1.24 11.28
CA PRO A 72 -16.35 -0.11 11.52
C PRO A 72 -15.27 -1.13 11.90
N HIS A 73 -14.00 -0.81 11.67
CA HIS A 73 -12.90 -1.74 11.89
C HIS A 73 -12.08 -1.37 13.12
N ALA A 74 -11.52 -2.39 13.77
CA ALA A 74 -10.67 -2.22 14.94
C ALA A 74 -9.34 -1.53 14.54
N PRO A 75 -8.81 -0.63 15.39
CA PRO A 75 -7.47 -0.07 15.20
C PRO A 75 -6.38 -1.14 15.38
N LEU A 76 -5.13 -0.78 15.07
CA LEU A 76 -3.96 -1.63 15.31
C LEU A 76 -3.88 -2.07 16.78
N GLN A 77 -3.51 -3.32 16.98
CA GLN A 77 -3.24 -3.88 18.31
C GLN A 77 -1.77 -3.65 18.70
N LEU A 78 -1.36 -2.39 18.70
CA LEU A 78 0.00 -1.94 19.01
C LEU A 78 -0.01 -0.85 20.07
N PRO A 79 -0.13 -1.18 21.39
CA PRO A 79 -0.23 -0.19 22.47
C PRO A 79 0.95 0.79 22.51
N ALA A 80 2.14 0.34 22.16
CA ALA A 80 3.33 1.22 22.09
C ALA A 80 3.17 2.32 21.02
N LEU A 81 2.56 1.99 19.87
CA LEU A 81 2.27 2.96 18.81
C LEU A 81 1.19 3.96 19.26
N ASP A 82 0.16 3.48 19.98
CA ASP A 82 -0.85 4.38 20.55
C ASP A 82 -0.25 5.36 21.54
N SER A 83 0.67 4.90 22.39
CA SER A 83 1.39 5.77 23.33
C SER A 83 2.24 6.82 22.60
N LEU A 84 2.89 6.44 21.50
CA LEU A 84 3.69 7.34 20.67
C LEU A 84 2.81 8.38 19.95
N ALA A 85 1.60 7.99 19.54
CA ALA A 85 0.65 8.85 18.83
C ALA A 85 -0.18 9.75 19.77
N GLN A 86 -0.16 9.48 21.08
CA GLN A 86 -0.98 10.22 22.05
C GLN A 86 -0.66 11.70 22.06
N GLY A 87 -1.67 12.54 21.77
CA GLY A 87 -1.54 14.00 21.80
C GLY A 87 -0.82 14.59 20.58
N ALA A 88 -0.48 13.81 19.54
CA ALA A 88 0.13 14.33 18.33
C ALA A 88 -0.74 15.42 17.68
N GLU A 89 -0.15 16.59 17.46
CA GLU A 89 -0.83 17.69 16.76
C GLU A 89 -0.77 17.51 15.26
N GLN A 90 0.31 16.93 14.76
CA GLN A 90 0.53 16.67 13.36
C GLN A 90 0.84 15.19 13.13
N ILE A 91 0.14 14.56 12.20
CA ILE A 91 0.42 13.20 11.75
C ILE A 91 0.86 13.26 10.28
N VAL A 92 2.10 12.85 10.04
CA VAL A 92 2.68 12.73 8.69
C VAL A 92 2.79 11.25 8.37
N VAL A 93 2.05 10.82 7.37
CA VAL A 93 2.10 9.45 6.82
C VAL A 93 2.84 9.47 5.51
N CYS A 94 3.97 8.81 5.44
CA CYS A 94 4.72 8.64 4.21
C CYS A 94 4.67 7.19 3.76
N LEU A 95 4.05 6.93 2.63
CA LEU A 95 3.99 5.62 2.00
C LEU A 95 5.04 5.52 0.91
N LEU A 96 5.95 4.56 1.09
CA LEU A 96 6.97 4.16 0.13
C LEU A 96 6.50 2.88 -0.56
N ASP A 97 6.10 3.00 -1.82
CA ASP A 97 5.45 1.95 -2.60
C ASP A 97 6.37 0.75 -2.83
N ALA A 98 5.81 -0.46 -2.67
CA ALA A 98 6.43 -1.76 -2.96
C ALA A 98 7.67 -2.12 -2.13
N LEU A 99 7.79 -1.65 -0.89
CA LEU A 99 8.88 -2.02 0.01
C LEU A 99 8.45 -3.17 0.93
N SER A 100 8.93 -4.40 0.70
CA SER A 100 8.73 -5.52 1.64
C SER A 100 9.51 -5.32 2.95
N LEU A 101 9.02 -5.95 4.03
CA LEU A 101 9.74 -5.96 5.31
C LEU A 101 11.14 -6.58 5.17
N SER A 102 11.29 -7.65 4.41
CA SER A 102 12.59 -8.33 4.22
C SER A 102 13.63 -7.41 3.59
N ARG A 103 13.27 -6.67 2.54
CA ARG A 103 14.16 -5.68 1.91
C ARG A 103 14.43 -4.51 2.84
N TYR A 104 13.42 -4.01 3.54
CA TYR A 104 13.61 -2.97 4.54
C TYR A 104 14.67 -3.37 5.57
N LEU A 105 14.55 -4.56 6.18
CA LEU A 105 15.50 -5.06 7.17
C LEU A 105 16.90 -5.28 6.57
N GLN A 106 16.98 -5.86 5.37
CA GLN A 106 18.24 -6.06 4.65
C GLN A 106 18.99 -4.73 4.37
N TRP A 107 18.24 -3.66 4.11
CA TRP A 107 18.83 -2.37 3.75
C TRP A 107 19.09 -1.46 4.94
N LEU A 108 18.60 -1.77 6.14
CA LEU A 108 18.88 -0.99 7.36
C LEU A 108 20.38 -0.91 7.66
N ASP A 109 21.13 -1.98 7.49
CA ASP A 109 22.59 -2.04 7.76
C ASP A 109 23.43 -1.32 6.69
N GLY A 110 22.82 -0.79 5.64
CA GLY A 110 23.48 -0.12 4.52
C GLY A 110 22.84 1.21 4.16
N PRO A 111 22.08 1.26 3.03
CA PRO A 111 21.42 2.48 2.56
C PRO A 111 20.41 3.06 3.54
N GLY A 112 19.78 2.21 4.35
CA GLY A 112 18.81 2.60 5.37
C GLY A 112 19.43 3.06 6.69
N ARG A 113 20.76 3.15 6.81
CA ARG A 113 21.41 3.58 8.07
C ARG A 113 20.81 4.85 8.70
N PRO A 114 20.37 5.88 7.96
CA PRO A 114 19.66 7.02 8.56
C PRO A 114 18.35 6.62 9.27
N LEU A 115 17.67 5.54 8.82
CA LEU A 115 16.48 5.02 9.49
C LEU A 115 16.79 4.31 10.81
N GLN A 116 18.00 3.78 11.00
CA GLN A 116 18.37 3.09 12.24
C GLN A 116 18.19 3.99 13.46
N GLY A 117 18.61 5.26 13.36
CA GLY A 117 18.36 6.23 14.42
C GLY A 117 16.87 6.47 14.70
N MET A 118 16.04 6.38 13.69
CA MET A 118 14.57 6.47 13.85
C MET A 118 13.99 5.18 14.43
N VAL A 119 14.51 4.01 14.08
CA VAL A 119 14.14 2.73 14.72
C VAL A 119 14.52 2.76 16.19
N ASP A 120 15.72 3.23 16.52
CA ASP A 120 16.22 3.32 17.90
C ASP A 120 15.43 4.30 18.78
N ALA A 121 14.86 5.36 18.15
CA ALA A 121 14.07 6.40 18.82
C ALA A 121 12.56 6.23 18.67
N GLY A 122 12.12 5.30 17.84
CA GLY A 122 10.74 5.09 17.44
C GLY A 122 10.28 3.65 17.63
N LEU A 123 9.36 3.21 16.78
CA LEU A 123 8.79 1.85 16.78
C LEU A 123 8.85 1.27 15.38
N LEU A 124 9.34 0.03 15.25
CA LEU A 124 9.25 -0.77 14.02
C LEU A 124 8.31 -1.96 14.26
N ALA A 125 7.31 -2.12 13.40
CA ALA A 125 6.38 -3.25 13.45
C ALA A 125 6.06 -3.76 12.04
N PRO A 126 6.05 -5.08 11.80
CA PRO A 126 5.51 -5.64 10.58
C PRO A 126 3.98 -5.61 10.60
N LEU A 127 3.39 -5.35 9.44
CA LEU A 127 1.96 -5.46 9.18
C LEU A 127 1.71 -6.34 7.96
N THR A 128 0.49 -6.83 7.79
CA THR A 128 0.08 -7.37 6.49
C THR A 128 -0.52 -6.28 5.62
N SER A 129 -0.24 -6.37 4.32
CA SER A 129 -1.03 -5.69 3.31
C SER A 129 -2.48 -6.21 3.30
N VAL A 130 -3.29 -5.69 2.40
CA VAL A 130 -4.62 -6.19 2.07
C VAL A 130 -4.55 -7.13 0.87
N VAL A 131 -5.65 -7.80 0.54
CA VAL A 131 -5.74 -8.64 -0.66
C VAL A 131 -6.67 -7.99 -1.69
N PRO A 132 -6.19 -7.87 -2.95
CA PRO A 132 -4.83 -8.14 -3.42
C PRO A 132 -3.79 -7.17 -2.86
N SER A 133 -2.52 -7.62 -2.78
CA SER A 133 -1.38 -6.81 -2.34
C SER A 133 -0.93 -5.86 -3.47
N THR A 134 -1.73 -4.83 -3.70
CA THR A 134 -1.54 -3.88 -4.81
C THR A 134 -1.90 -2.46 -4.40
N THR A 135 -1.24 -1.49 -5.01
CA THR A 135 -1.40 -0.05 -4.76
C THR A 135 -2.86 0.37 -4.74
N THR A 136 -3.66 -0.05 -5.74
CA THR A 136 -5.06 0.39 -5.87
C THR A 136 -5.92 -0.03 -4.68
N SER A 137 -5.77 -1.28 -4.23
CA SER A 137 -6.54 -1.82 -3.09
C SER A 137 -6.03 -1.27 -1.75
N ALA A 138 -4.72 -1.25 -1.55
CA ALA A 138 -4.11 -0.83 -0.30
C ALA A 138 -4.31 0.67 -0.04
N LEU A 139 -4.05 1.53 -1.04
CA LEU A 139 -4.29 2.96 -0.89
C LEU A 139 -5.78 3.27 -0.67
N THR A 140 -6.68 2.58 -1.39
CA THR A 140 -8.12 2.77 -1.19
C THR A 140 -8.53 2.37 0.23
N THR A 141 -7.98 1.28 0.77
CA THR A 141 -8.19 0.88 2.17
C THR A 141 -7.74 1.98 3.14
N LEU A 142 -6.53 2.52 2.96
CA LEU A 142 -5.99 3.58 3.82
C LEU A 142 -6.79 4.89 3.73
N TRP A 143 -7.31 5.22 2.54
CA TRP A 143 -8.08 6.45 2.33
C TRP A 143 -9.58 6.33 2.63
N THR A 144 -10.11 5.12 2.78
CA THR A 144 -11.53 4.91 3.11
C THR A 144 -11.77 4.37 4.50
N GLY A 145 -10.78 3.70 5.11
CA GLY A 145 -10.96 2.93 6.34
C GLY A 145 -11.90 1.74 6.13
N ARG A 146 -11.98 1.21 4.90
CA ARG A 146 -12.80 0.07 4.51
C ARG A 146 -11.94 -1.03 3.92
N SER A 147 -12.42 -2.27 4.02
CA SER A 147 -11.75 -3.42 3.40
C SER A 147 -11.91 -3.41 1.87
N PRO A 148 -11.05 -4.10 1.11
CA PRO A 148 -11.21 -4.28 -0.32
C PRO A 148 -12.57 -4.81 -0.73
N ALA A 149 -13.17 -5.73 0.04
CA ALA A 149 -14.54 -6.20 -0.20
C ALA A 149 -15.58 -5.06 -0.08
N GLU A 150 -15.42 -4.17 0.91
CA GLU A 150 -16.36 -3.07 1.13
C GLU A 150 -16.21 -1.94 0.11
N HIS A 151 -14.97 -1.49 -0.18
CA HIS A 151 -14.78 -0.39 -1.13
C HIS A 151 -14.77 -0.85 -2.60
N GLY A 152 -14.60 -2.15 -2.86
CA GLY A 152 -14.72 -2.76 -4.19
C GLY A 152 -13.56 -2.51 -5.15
N ILE A 153 -12.50 -1.80 -4.75
CA ILE A 153 -11.28 -1.67 -5.57
C ILE A 153 -10.41 -2.89 -5.28
N LEU A 154 -10.55 -3.90 -6.12
CA LEU A 154 -10.05 -5.26 -5.92
C LEU A 154 -8.88 -5.61 -6.84
N GLY A 155 -8.17 -4.63 -7.41
CA GLY A 155 -7.04 -4.88 -8.30
C GLY A 155 -6.73 -3.72 -9.23
N TYR A 156 -5.71 -3.91 -10.04
CA TYR A 156 -5.25 -2.95 -11.04
C TYR A 156 -6.21 -2.84 -12.23
N GLU A 157 -6.70 -3.99 -12.75
CA GLU A 157 -7.70 -4.06 -13.82
C GLU A 157 -8.98 -4.70 -13.29
N LEU A 158 -10.11 -4.01 -13.43
CA LEU A 158 -11.40 -4.49 -12.94
C LEU A 158 -12.48 -4.43 -14.01
N LEU A 159 -13.32 -5.46 -14.04
CA LEU A 159 -14.57 -5.41 -14.78
C LEU A 159 -15.53 -4.45 -14.10
N LEU A 160 -15.76 -3.31 -14.72
CA LEU A 160 -16.80 -2.37 -14.34
C LEU A 160 -18.07 -2.69 -15.14
N ARG A 161 -18.84 -3.68 -14.65
CA ARG A 161 -20.03 -4.19 -15.31
C ARG A 161 -21.05 -3.08 -15.56
N GLU A 162 -21.15 -2.12 -14.64
CA GLU A 162 -21.98 -0.94 -14.72
C GLU A 162 -21.64 -0.02 -15.91
N TYR A 163 -20.44 -0.11 -16.45
CA TYR A 163 -19.97 0.64 -17.63
C TYR A 163 -19.68 -0.27 -18.83
N GLY A 164 -19.81 -1.60 -18.68
CA GLY A 164 -19.60 -2.59 -19.76
C GLY A 164 -18.15 -2.70 -20.25
N LEU A 165 -17.15 -2.46 -19.39
CA LEU A 165 -15.74 -2.52 -19.78
C LEU A 165 -14.82 -2.95 -18.64
N VAL A 166 -13.62 -3.38 -18.99
CA VAL A 166 -12.49 -3.55 -18.04
C VAL A 166 -11.72 -2.24 -17.98
N ALA A 167 -11.52 -1.72 -16.77
CA ALA A 167 -10.83 -0.47 -16.51
C ALA A 167 -9.53 -0.68 -15.74
N ASN A 168 -8.52 0.08 -16.07
CA ASN A 168 -7.34 0.29 -15.24
C ASN A 168 -7.68 1.26 -14.11
N MET A 169 -7.53 0.83 -12.87
CA MET A 169 -8.00 1.60 -11.71
C MET A 169 -7.07 2.74 -11.31
N ILE A 170 -5.82 2.78 -11.78
CA ILE A 170 -4.94 3.94 -11.59
C ILE A 170 -5.33 5.09 -12.52
N THR A 171 -5.53 4.79 -13.79
CA THR A 171 -5.71 5.81 -14.82
C THR A 171 -7.17 6.14 -15.12
N LEU A 172 -8.11 5.29 -14.71
CA LEU A 172 -9.51 5.27 -15.12
C LEU A 172 -9.65 5.35 -16.64
N GLY A 173 -8.81 4.58 -17.32
CA GLY A 173 -8.89 4.29 -18.74
C GLY A 173 -9.31 2.84 -18.98
N PRO A 174 -9.81 2.48 -20.18
CA PRO A 174 -10.06 1.08 -20.52
C PRO A 174 -8.75 0.30 -20.52
N ALA A 175 -8.77 -0.96 -20.08
CA ALA A 175 -7.58 -1.83 -20.12
C ALA A 175 -7.10 -2.08 -21.57
N ALA A 176 -8.02 -2.06 -22.54
CA ALA A 176 -7.73 -2.02 -23.98
C ALA A 176 -7.41 -0.60 -24.48
N PHE A 177 -7.06 -0.48 -25.75
CA PHE A 177 -6.85 0.82 -26.44
C PHE A 177 -5.76 1.69 -25.80
N ASP A 178 -4.60 1.14 -25.51
CA ASP A 178 -3.44 1.82 -24.93
C ASP A 178 -3.74 2.53 -23.58
N ASN A 179 -4.74 2.06 -22.86
CA ASN A 179 -5.11 2.58 -21.54
C ASN A 179 -5.25 4.12 -21.54
N GLN A 180 -6.08 4.67 -22.40
CA GLN A 180 -6.27 6.12 -22.54
C GLN A 180 -6.69 6.77 -21.22
N ARG A 181 -5.74 7.43 -20.57
CA ARG A 181 -5.92 8.06 -19.25
C ARG A 181 -7.14 8.98 -19.22
N GLY A 182 -7.98 8.83 -18.20
CA GLY A 182 -9.14 9.65 -17.95
C GLY A 182 -10.25 9.53 -19.00
N LEU A 183 -10.27 8.47 -19.81
CA LEU A 183 -11.34 8.26 -20.79
C LEU A 183 -12.69 8.07 -20.11
N LEU A 184 -12.73 7.30 -19.02
CA LEU A 184 -13.97 7.11 -18.26
C LEU A 184 -14.51 8.45 -17.70
N GLU A 185 -13.63 9.32 -17.22
CA GLU A 185 -14.03 10.65 -16.73
C GLU A 185 -14.62 11.51 -17.84
N ARG A 186 -13.99 11.49 -19.03
CA ARG A 186 -14.54 12.17 -20.22
C ARG A 186 -15.88 11.59 -20.67
N ALA A 187 -16.12 10.30 -20.39
CA ALA A 187 -17.41 9.65 -20.59
C ALA A 187 -18.43 9.92 -19.46
N GLY A 188 -18.08 10.75 -18.47
CA GLY A 188 -18.99 11.17 -17.41
C GLY A 188 -18.88 10.39 -16.10
N VAL A 189 -17.92 9.44 -15.96
CA VAL A 189 -17.66 8.75 -14.70
C VAL A 189 -16.99 9.71 -13.73
N ARG A 190 -17.54 9.86 -12.54
CA ARG A 190 -16.91 10.62 -11.45
C ARG A 190 -16.05 9.65 -10.63
N PRO A 191 -14.72 9.88 -10.48
CA PRO A 191 -13.86 8.96 -9.74
C PRO A 191 -14.37 8.63 -8.33
N GLN A 192 -14.83 9.67 -7.60
CA GLN A 192 -15.37 9.50 -6.24
C GLN A 192 -16.62 8.64 -6.19
N SER A 193 -17.43 8.58 -7.25
CA SER A 193 -18.65 7.77 -7.29
C SER A 193 -18.37 6.25 -7.40
N LEU A 194 -17.13 5.86 -7.67
CA LEU A 194 -16.70 4.47 -7.64
C LEU A 194 -16.53 3.94 -6.22
N LEU A 195 -16.44 4.82 -5.23
CA LEU A 195 -16.34 4.47 -3.82
C LEU A 195 -17.72 4.55 -3.14
N PRO A 196 -18.11 3.55 -2.35
CA PRO A 196 -19.41 3.55 -1.65
C PRO A 196 -19.39 4.40 -0.37
N VAL A 197 -18.25 4.97 0.00
CA VAL A 197 -18.05 5.73 1.24
C VAL A 197 -17.18 6.95 1.00
N PRO A 198 -17.32 8.03 1.82
CA PRO A 198 -16.44 9.19 1.75
C PRO A 198 -15.01 8.82 2.12
N THR A 199 -14.05 9.51 1.50
CA THR A 199 -12.62 9.34 1.78
C THR A 199 -12.22 9.98 3.12
N LEU A 200 -11.02 9.66 3.59
CA LEU A 200 -10.43 10.26 4.79
C LEU A 200 -10.38 11.79 4.66
N GLY A 201 -9.96 12.33 3.49
CA GLY A 201 -9.93 13.78 3.27
C GLY A 201 -11.27 14.45 3.50
N THR A 202 -12.36 13.88 2.96
CA THR A 202 -13.71 14.40 3.17
C THR A 202 -14.11 14.36 4.65
N ARG A 203 -13.79 13.28 5.36
CA ARG A 203 -14.12 13.14 6.79
C ARG A 203 -13.29 14.10 7.66
N LEU A 204 -12.02 14.31 7.32
CA LEU A 204 -11.16 15.30 8.00
C LEU A 204 -11.68 16.72 7.79
N ALA A 205 -12.04 17.09 6.57
CA ALA A 205 -12.62 18.39 6.28
C ALA A 205 -13.92 18.64 7.07
N GLN A 206 -14.79 17.63 7.18
CA GLN A 206 -16.01 17.72 7.99
C GLN A 206 -15.73 17.90 9.49
N ALA A 207 -14.60 17.37 9.99
CA ALA A 207 -14.13 17.52 11.36
C ALA A 207 -13.31 18.80 11.60
N GLY A 208 -13.09 19.63 10.57
CA GLY A 208 -12.27 20.84 10.66
C GLY A 208 -10.77 20.56 10.80
N ILE A 209 -10.29 19.39 10.39
CA ILE A 209 -8.88 18.99 10.44
C ILE A 209 -8.21 19.31 9.10
N GLU A 210 -7.09 20.03 9.16
CA GLU A 210 -6.30 20.39 7.98
C GLU A 210 -5.69 19.14 7.36
N ALA A 211 -5.99 18.85 6.06
CA ALA A 211 -5.51 17.69 5.35
C ALA A 211 -4.73 18.07 4.09
N HIS A 212 -3.52 17.50 3.95
CA HIS A 212 -2.62 17.71 2.82
C HIS A 212 -2.20 16.37 2.21
N ALA A 213 -2.08 16.32 0.87
CA ALA A 213 -1.53 15.16 0.16
C ALA A 213 -0.41 15.61 -0.80
N TYR A 214 0.74 14.97 -0.69
CA TYR A 214 1.93 15.19 -1.53
C TYR A 214 2.08 14.00 -2.47
N ILE A 215 1.94 14.26 -3.76
CA ILE A 215 1.86 13.22 -4.81
C ILE A 215 2.80 13.60 -5.95
N GLY A 216 3.54 12.63 -6.47
CA GLY A 216 4.40 12.84 -7.64
C GLY A 216 3.67 13.50 -8.81
N ASN A 217 4.29 14.49 -9.45
CA ASN A 217 3.66 15.30 -10.51
C ASN A 217 3.07 14.46 -11.65
N SER A 218 3.68 13.32 -11.98
CA SER A 218 3.26 12.43 -13.07
C SER A 218 1.93 11.71 -12.81
N ILE A 219 1.55 11.52 -11.55
CA ILE A 219 0.36 10.77 -11.13
C ILE A 219 -0.64 11.61 -10.33
N ARG A 220 -0.32 12.84 -9.98
CA ARG A 220 -1.15 13.74 -9.17
C ARG A 220 -2.58 13.90 -9.71
N THR A 221 -2.74 13.83 -11.02
CA THR A 221 -4.03 13.96 -11.70
C THR A 221 -4.55 12.63 -12.25
N SER A 222 -4.03 11.48 -11.78
CA SER A 222 -4.57 10.18 -12.18
C SER A 222 -5.99 9.99 -11.66
N GLY A 223 -6.71 9.04 -12.25
CA GLY A 223 -8.07 8.69 -11.81
C GLY A 223 -8.10 8.26 -10.34
N LEU A 224 -7.11 7.44 -9.92
CA LEU A 224 -6.96 7.00 -8.52
C LEU A 224 -6.72 8.19 -7.58
N SER A 225 -5.83 9.12 -7.95
CA SER A 225 -5.57 10.32 -7.14
C SER A 225 -6.82 11.18 -6.96
N ARG A 226 -7.61 11.35 -8.03
CA ARG A 226 -8.89 12.07 -7.95
C ARG A 226 -9.94 11.34 -7.15
N MET A 227 -9.86 10.00 -7.10
CA MET A 227 -10.75 9.17 -6.28
C MET A 227 -10.46 9.38 -4.79
N HIS A 228 -9.18 9.44 -4.40
CA HIS A 228 -8.78 9.45 -3.00
C HIS A 228 -8.73 10.85 -2.37
N TYR A 229 -8.18 11.86 -3.08
CA TYR A 229 -7.76 13.13 -2.46
C TYR A 229 -8.82 14.23 -2.52
N ALA A 230 -10.12 13.87 -2.58
CA ALA A 230 -11.20 14.84 -2.43
C ALA A 230 -11.08 15.58 -1.08
N ASP A 231 -11.40 16.87 -1.09
CA ASP A 231 -11.37 17.76 0.07
C ASP A 231 -10.01 17.82 0.80
N THR A 232 -8.92 17.54 0.07
CA THR A 232 -7.54 17.56 0.56
C THR A 232 -6.74 18.59 -0.22
N THR A 233 -5.88 19.37 0.43
CA THR A 233 -4.95 20.26 -0.27
C THR A 233 -3.88 19.43 -0.97
N LEU A 234 -3.93 19.38 -2.30
CA LEU A 234 -3.09 18.51 -3.11
C LEU A 234 -1.82 19.23 -3.60
N HIS A 235 -0.66 18.73 -3.20
CA HIS A 235 0.65 19.22 -3.59
C HIS A 235 1.32 18.26 -4.58
N GLY A 236 1.98 18.81 -5.60
CA GLY A 236 2.81 18.02 -6.52
C GLY A 236 4.28 18.16 -6.16
N PHE A 237 5.05 17.09 -6.28
CA PHE A 237 6.50 17.12 -6.14
C PHE A 237 7.22 16.47 -7.33
N GLY A 238 8.47 16.90 -7.58
CA GLY A 238 9.29 16.40 -8.68
C GLY A 238 10.41 15.44 -8.25
N SER A 239 10.76 15.42 -6.96
CA SER A 239 11.87 14.60 -6.43
C SER A 239 11.68 14.33 -4.93
N PRO A 240 12.42 13.34 -4.34
CA PRO A 240 12.43 13.16 -2.88
C PRO A 240 12.85 14.42 -2.11
N ALA A 241 13.81 15.18 -2.63
CA ALA A 241 14.24 16.41 -1.98
C ALA A 241 13.15 17.48 -1.95
N ASP A 242 12.40 17.66 -3.05
CA ASP A 242 11.26 18.56 -3.14
C ASP A 242 10.14 18.14 -2.18
N LEU A 243 9.81 16.84 -2.13
CA LEU A 243 8.84 16.27 -1.20
C LEU A 243 9.18 16.62 0.26
N TRP A 244 10.38 16.25 0.72
CA TRP A 244 10.75 16.37 2.13
C TRP A 244 10.95 17.82 2.56
N HIS A 245 11.47 18.67 1.66
CA HIS A 245 11.55 20.12 1.90
C HIS A 245 10.16 20.73 2.07
N SER A 246 9.23 20.41 1.18
CA SER A 246 7.86 20.95 1.22
C SER A 246 7.08 20.46 2.44
N LEU A 247 7.21 19.17 2.81
CA LEU A 247 6.64 18.63 4.04
C LEU A 247 7.21 19.31 5.29
N ARG A 248 8.51 19.57 5.33
CA ARG A 248 9.13 20.30 6.43
C ARG A 248 8.54 21.72 6.58
N GLN A 249 8.43 22.46 5.47
CA GLN A 249 7.80 23.78 5.48
C GLN A 249 6.37 23.75 6.02
N LEU A 250 5.62 22.70 5.71
CA LEU A 250 4.29 22.49 6.29
C LEU A 250 4.36 22.20 7.78
N ALA A 251 5.25 21.29 8.21
CA ALA A 251 5.39 20.87 9.61
C ALA A 251 5.90 21.99 10.53
N GLU A 252 6.77 22.88 10.01
CA GLU A 252 7.28 24.05 10.74
C GLU A 252 6.21 25.13 10.98
N ARG A 253 5.15 25.13 10.19
CA ARG A 253 4.01 26.03 10.36
C ARG A 253 3.10 25.51 11.46
N PRO A 254 2.79 26.27 12.54
CA PRO A 254 1.84 25.84 13.56
C PRO A 254 0.50 25.45 12.93
N PRO A 255 -0.08 24.28 13.26
CA PRO A 255 -1.40 23.94 12.78
C PRO A 255 -2.48 24.74 13.52
N ASP A 256 -3.60 24.99 12.88
CA ASP A 256 -4.81 25.46 13.53
C ASP A 256 -5.61 24.22 14.01
N GLY A 257 -5.29 23.75 15.20
CA GLY A 257 -5.77 22.47 15.71
C GLY A 257 -4.90 21.28 15.27
N ARG A 258 -5.50 20.22 14.72
CA ARG A 258 -4.80 19.05 14.23
C ARG A 258 -4.57 19.12 12.73
N ARG A 259 -3.47 18.50 12.29
CA ARG A 259 -3.10 18.40 10.87
C ARG A 259 -2.78 16.97 10.48
N PHE A 260 -3.24 16.58 9.31
CA PHE A 260 -2.87 15.35 8.62
C PHE A 260 -2.12 15.65 7.33
N ALA A 261 -0.97 15.04 7.13
CA ALA A 261 -0.22 15.11 5.88
C ALA A 261 0.07 13.69 5.38
N TRP A 262 -0.28 13.46 4.12
CA TRP A 262 -0.01 12.22 3.40
C TRP A 262 1.06 12.48 2.35
N ALA A 263 2.04 11.59 2.23
CA ALA A 263 3.00 11.57 1.15
C ALA A 263 3.01 10.18 0.51
N TYR A 264 2.99 10.13 -0.82
CA TYR A 264 3.08 8.87 -1.57
C TYR A 264 4.23 8.93 -2.55
N TYR A 265 5.17 7.99 -2.42
CA TYR A 265 6.36 7.89 -3.25
C TYR A 265 6.43 6.55 -3.97
N SER A 266 6.34 6.57 -5.31
CA SER A 266 6.28 5.39 -6.17
C SER A 266 7.61 5.01 -6.83
N GLY A 267 8.73 5.65 -6.48
CA GLY A 267 10.01 5.43 -7.17
C GLY A 267 10.53 4.01 -7.03
N VAL A 268 10.41 3.42 -5.84
CA VAL A 268 10.87 2.05 -5.57
C VAL A 268 10.05 1.03 -6.38
N ASP A 269 8.71 1.15 -6.38
CA ASP A 269 7.84 0.29 -7.16
C ASP A 269 8.14 0.38 -8.67
N ALA A 270 8.16 1.60 -9.21
CA ALA A 270 8.38 1.84 -10.62
C ALA A 270 9.70 1.26 -11.13
N LEU A 271 10.78 1.42 -10.37
CA LEU A 271 12.08 0.85 -10.71
C LEU A 271 12.11 -0.67 -10.51
N SER A 272 11.43 -1.19 -9.50
CA SER A 272 11.34 -2.63 -9.25
C SER A 272 10.63 -3.36 -10.39
N HIS A 273 9.60 -2.78 -10.96
CA HIS A 273 8.94 -3.33 -12.14
C HIS A 273 9.89 -3.46 -13.35
N VAL A 274 10.75 -2.47 -13.56
CA VAL A 274 11.61 -2.39 -14.75
C VAL A 274 12.93 -3.14 -14.58
N TYR A 275 13.55 -3.06 -13.41
CA TYR A 275 14.92 -3.56 -13.15
C TYR A 275 14.97 -4.75 -12.19
N GLY A 276 13.83 -5.15 -11.65
CA GLY A 276 13.73 -6.16 -10.60
C GLY A 276 13.93 -5.56 -9.20
N PRO A 277 13.16 -6.05 -8.21
CA PRO A 277 13.13 -5.46 -6.87
C PRO A 277 14.45 -5.60 -6.09
N ASP A 278 15.34 -6.52 -6.50
CA ASP A 278 16.63 -6.78 -5.86
C ASP A 278 17.80 -6.07 -6.56
N SER A 279 17.52 -5.19 -7.55
CA SER A 279 18.56 -4.49 -8.30
C SER A 279 19.23 -3.39 -7.47
N ASP A 280 20.53 -3.13 -7.79
CA ASP A 280 21.27 -2.04 -7.16
C ASP A 280 20.62 -0.66 -7.40
N LEU A 281 19.90 -0.50 -8.52
CA LEU A 281 19.22 0.75 -8.84
C LEU A 281 18.03 1.00 -7.89
N VAL A 282 17.25 -0.02 -7.58
CA VAL A 282 16.14 0.07 -6.61
C VAL A 282 16.67 0.38 -5.23
N ARG A 283 17.76 -0.27 -4.84
CA ARG A 283 18.44 0.02 -3.57
C ARG A 283 18.94 1.45 -3.50
N ALA A 284 19.55 1.97 -4.58
CA ALA A 284 20.02 3.35 -4.64
C ALA A 284 18.86 4.36 -4.55
N GLU A 285 17.74 4.09 -5.19
CA GLU A 285 16.52 4.91 -5.10
C GLU A 285 16.00 5.01 -3.66
N PHE A 286 15.94 3.88 -2.99
CA PHE A 286 15.60 3.84 -1.55
C PHE A 286 16.59 4.66 -0.72
N GLU A 287 17.89 4.53 -0.97
CA GLU A 287 18.92 5.29 -0.26
C GLU A 287 18.76 6.81 -0.45
N PHE A 288 18.52 7.26 -1.69
CA PHE A 288 18.30 8.67 -1.98
C PHE A 288 17.05 9.21 -1.28
N PHE A 289 15.97 8.43 -1.29
CA PHE A 289 14.74 8.80 -0.61
C PHE A 289 14.96 8.96 0.90
N VAL A 290 15.58 7.98 1.56
CA VAL A 290 15.85 7.96 3.00
C VAL A 290 16.81 9.07 3.41
N ARG A 291 17.86 9.29 2.61
CA ARG A 291 18.82 10.38 2.86
C ARG A 291 18.15 11.74 2.77
N ALA A 292 17.35 11.99 1.73
CA ALA A 292 16.59 13.22 1.59
C ALA A 292 15.62 13.43 2.76
N MET A 293 14.93 12.38 3.23
CA MET A 293 14.07 12.43 4.41
C MET A 293 14.85 12.85 5.65
N ASN A 294 15.96 12.18 5.93
CA ASN A 294 16.79 12.48 7.10
C ASN A 294 17.32 13.92 7.09
N ASP A 295 17.94 14.35 5.97
CA ASP A 295 18.67 15.60 5.88
C ASP A 295 17.76 16.82 5.74
N LEU A 296 16.58 16.66 5.10
CA LEU A 296 15.69 17.77 4.77
C LEU A 296 14.43 17.84 5.64
N PHE A 297 14.10 16.78 6.38
CA PHE A 297 12.90 16.74 7.20
C PHE A 297 13.23 16.38 8.66
N VAL A 298 13.78 15.20 8.94
CA VAL A 298 13.95 14.70 10.32
C VAL A 298 14.94 15.57 11.11
N GLN A 299 16.20 15.66 10.68
CA GLN A 299 17.21 16.42 11.41
C GLN A 299 16.89 17.92 11.56
N PRO A 300 16.33 18.62 10.54
CA PRO A 300 15.93 20.00 10.74
C PRO A 300 14.79 20.17 11.76
N LEU A 301 13.79 19.27 11.79
CA LEU A 301 12.70 19.34 12.76
C LEU A 301 13.17 19.04 14.18
N GLU A 302 14.07 18.09 14.39
CA GLU A 302 14.68 17.81 15.71
C GLU A 302 15.46 19.01 16.29
N ARG A 303 15.94 19.92 15.43
CA ARG A 303 16.62 21.16 15.83
C ARG A 303 15.63 22.30 16.09
N SER A 304 14.42 22.20 15.60
CA SER A 304 13.37 23.20 15.74
C SER A 304 12.49 22.85 16.93
N ALA A 305 12.83 23.34 18.12
CA ALA A 305 12.06 23.05 19.32
C ALA A 305 10.56 23.39 19.17
N GLY A 306 9.70 22.55 19.71
CA GLY A 306 8.25 22.77 19.79
C GLY A 306 7.46 22.37 18.54
N ARG A 307 7.96 21.43 17.74
CA ARG A 307 7.22 20.82 16.65
C ARG A 307 6.83 19.39 17.04
N ASP A 308 5.56 19.15 17.15
CA ASP A 308 5.01 17.89 17.61
C ASP A 308 4.46 17.10 16.39
N VAL A 309 5.32 16.26 15.80
CA VAL A 309 5.03 15.50 14.59
C VAL A 309 5.17 14.01 14.84
N LEU A 310 4.09 13.26 14.68
CA LEU A 310 4.17 11.81 14.51
C LEU A 310 4.44 11.50 13.04
N LEU A 311 5.63 11.00 12.73
CA LEU A 311 5.98 10.50 11.41
C LEU A 311 5.75 8.98 11.34
N LEU A 312 4.96 8.54 10.39
CA LEU A 312 4.76 7.14 10.02
C LEU A 312 5.37 6.91 8.63
N LEU A 313 6.33 6.00 8.52
CA LEU A 313 6.86 5.50 7.26
C LEU A 313 6.38 4.06 7.09
N LEU A 314 5.69 3.78 5.98
CA LEU A 314 5.11 2.46 5.72
C LEU A 314 5.16 2.13 4.23
N SER A 315 4.82 0.88 3.90
CA SER A 315 4.56 0.45 2.53
C SER A 315 3.16 -0.14 2.40
N ASP A 316 2.63 -0.14 1.19
CA ASP A 316 1.33 -0.71 0.84
C ASP A 316 1.41 -2.20 0.51
N HIS A 317 2.47 -2.63 -0.14
CA HIS A 317 2.83 -4.00 -0.44
C HIS A 317 4.33 -4.11 -0.67
N GLY A 318 4.82 -5.31 -0.89
CA GLY A 318 6.15 -5.53 -1.44
C GLY A 318 6.08 -6.04 -2.87
N GLN A 319 7.19 -6.60 -3.39
CA GLN A 319 7.27 -7.05 -4.78
C GLN A 319 8.19 -8.25 -4.90
N VAL A 320 7.91 -9.19 -5.81
CA VAL A 320 8.76 -10.35 -6.09
C VAL A 320 9.46 -10.20 -7.44
N ALA A 321 10.68 -10.71 -7.53
CA ALA A 321 11.41 -10.82 -8.80
C ALA A 321 10.71 -11.86 -9.69
N THR A 322 10.42 -11.45 -10.94
CA THR A 322 9.78 -12.30 -11.93
C THR A 322 10.44 -12.07 -13.27
N SER A 323 10.94 -13.12 -13.91
CA SER A 323 11.48 -13.01 -15.28
C SER A 323 10.37 -13.29 -16.28
N PRO A 324 10.33 -12.58 -17.43
CA PRO A 324 9.41 -12.89 -18.51
C PRO A 324 9.53 -14.33 -18.97
N GLN A 325 8.40 -15.03 -19.02
CA GLN A 325 8.31 -16.44 -19.39
C GLN A 325 7.22 -16.62 -20.45
N PRO A 326 7.59 -17.03 -21.69
CA PRO A 326 6.60 -17.21 -22.76
C PRO A 326 5.43 -18.12 -22.37
N HIS A 327 5.70 -19.23 -21.66
CA HIS A 327 4.67 -20.18 -21.25
C HIS A 327 3.65 -19.63 -20.24
N ARG A 328 3.81 -18.39 -19.75
CA ARG A 328 2.85 -17.68 -18.89
C ARG A 328 2.00 -16.67 -19.66
N GLN A 329 2.21 -16.56 -20.97
CA GLN A 329 1.41 -15.66 -21.82
C GLN A 329 0.13 -16.36 -22.25
N LEU A 330 -1.00 -15.83 -21.84
CA LEU A 330 -2.34 -16.40 -22.12
C LEU A 330 -2.58 -16.60 -23.62
N SER A 331 -2.01 -15.75 -24.48
CA SER A 331 -2.11 -15.88 -25.94
C SER A 331 -1.54 -17.18 -26.48
N LEU A 332 -0.66 -17.86 -25.75
CA LEU A 332 -0.10 -19.17 -26.10
C LEU A 332 -0.94 -20.34 -25.56
N HIS A 333 -2.02 -20.07 -24.86
CA HIS A 333 -2.94 -21.04 -24.24
C HIS A 333 -4.35 -20.95 -24.82
N PRO A 334 -4.57 -21.27 -26.10
CA PRO A 334 -5.88 -21.14 -26.75
C PRO A 334 -6.95 -22.02 -26.08
N ASP A 335 -6.54 -23.17 -25.50
CA ASP A 335 -7.43 -24.05 -24.80
C ASP A 335 -7.97 -23.48 -23.47
N LEU A 336 -7.20 -22.64 -22.79
CA LEU A 336 -7.71 -21.86 -21.65
C LEU A 336 -8.52 -20.65 -22.14
N THR A 337 -7.99 -19.91 -23.13
CA THR A 337 -8.63 -18.70 -23.65
C THR A 337 -10.06 -18.94 -24.15
N ARG A 338 -10.33 -20.04 -24.85
CA ARG A 338 -11.68 -20.36 -25.34
C ARG A 338 -12.70 -20.63 -24.22
N ARG A 339 -12.24 -20.95 -23.01
CA ARG A 339 -13.08 -21.16 -21.82
C ARG A 339 -13.47 -19.88 -21.12
N LEU A 340 -12.81 -18.78 -21.46
CA LEU A 340 -13.09 -17.46 -20.91
C LEU A 340 -14.09 -16.72 -21.81
N HIS A 341 -15.00 -15.95 -21.22
CA HIS A 341 -15.83 -15.02 -21.98
C HIS A 341 -15.26 -13.59 -21.96
N LEU A 342 -14.30 -13.34 -21.08
CA LEU A 342 -13.54 -12.09 -20.95
C LEU A 342 -12.08 -12.45 -20.58
N SER A 343 -11.12 -11.66 -21.03
CA SER A 343 -9.73 -11.79 -20.57
C SER A 343 -9.67 -11.67 -19.05
N PRO A 344 -8.72 -12.33 -18.38
CA PRO A 344 -8.53 -12.18 -16.94
C PRO A 344 -8.45 -10.71 -16.53
N THR A 345 -8.80 -10.43 -15.28
CA THR A 345 -8.68 -9.12 -14.65
C THR A 345 -7.95 -9.25 -13.31
N GLY A 346 -7.85 -8.18 -12.53
CA GLY A 346 -7.13 -8.18 -11.26
C GLY A 346 -5.66 -7.83 -11.44
N GLU A 347 -4.78 -8.70 -10.99
CA GLU A 347 -3.33 -8.58 -11.05
C GLU A 347 -2.72 -9.78 -11.78
N ALA A 348 -1.58 -9.59 -12.43
CA ALA A 348 -0.89 -10.71 -13.08
C ALA A 348 -0.55 -11.85 -12.11
N ARG A 349 -0.43 -11.53 -10.80
CA ARG A 349 -0.12 -12.49 -9.75
C ARG A 349 -1.33 -12.90 -8.89
N LEU A 350 -2.47 -12.22 -9.06
CA LEU A 350 -3.75 -12.59 -8.47
C LEU A 350 -4.83 -12.30 -9.49
N SER A 351 -5.06 -13.29 -10.39
CA SER A 351 -5.87 -13.11 -11.58
C SER A 351 -7.30 -13.56 -11.35
N TYR A 352 -8.26 -12.78 -11.82
CA TYR A 352 -9.67 -13.11 -11.80
C TYR A 352 -10.10 -13.68 -13.15
N LEU A 353 -10.62 -14.89 -13.14
CA LEU A 353 -11.08 -15.58 -14.34
C LEU A 353 -12.59 -15.39 -14.53
N HIS A 354 -12.96 -14.96 -15.72
CA HIS A 354 -14.36 -14.80 -16.15
C HIS A 354 -14.70 -15.95 -17.09
N LEU A 355 -15.26 -17.02 -16.56
CA LEU A 355 -15.46 -18.29 -17.25
C LEU A 355 -16.77 -18.36 -18.03
N ARG A 356 -16.77 -19.10 -19.12
CA ARG A 356 -18.02 -19.48 -19.77
C ARG A 356 -18.79 -20.48 -18.90
N PRO A 357 -20.11 -20.48 -18.93
CA PRO A 357 -20.91 -21.44 -18.16
C PRO A 357 -20.49 -22.89 -18.40
N GLY A 358 -20.23 -23.64 -17.32
CA GLY A 358 -19.85 -25.06 -17.36
C GLY A 358 -18.36 -25.31 -17.62
N GLU A 359 -17.51 -24.29 -17.80
CA GLU A 359 -16.09 -24.50 -18.14
C GLU A 359 -15.14 -24.49 -16.91
N ALA A 360 -15.63 -24.31 -15.69
CA ALA A 360 -14.79 -24.15 -14.50
C ALA A 360 -13.90 -25.37 -14.23
N GLU A 361 -14.46 -26.59 -14.24
CA GLU A 361 -13.72 -27.83 -14.00
C GLU A 361 -12.62 -28.05 -15.06
N ALA A 362 -12.96 -27.85 -16.35
CA ALA A 362 -12.03 -28.01 -17.44
C ALA A 362 -10.94 -26.92 -17.47
N ALA A 363 -11.26 -25.69 -17.05
CA ALA A 363 -10.28 -24.62 -16.92
C ALA A 363 -9.31 -24.93 -15.76
N ARG A 364 -9.83 -25.37 -14.62
CA ARG A 364 -9.01 -25.78 -13.47
C ARG A 364 -8.07 -26.93 -13.83
N ALA A 365 -8.59 -28.00 -14.44
CA ALA A 365 -7.78 -29.14 -14.87
C ALA A 365 -6.68 -28.73 -15.86
N TYR A 366 -6.96 -27.77 -16.75
CA TYR A 366 -5.98 -27.23 -17.66
C TYR A 366 -4.85 -26.50 -16.91
N ILE A 367 -5.19 -25.63 -15.95
CA ILE A 367 -4.23 -24.85 -15.17
C ILE A 367 -3.36 -25.76 -14.31
N ASP A 368 -3.96 -26.77 -13.65
CA ASP A 368 -3.24 -27.75 -12.82
C ASP A 368 -2.25 -28.59 -13.67
N HIS A 369 -2.58 -28.84 -14.95
CA HIS A 369 -1.73 -29.56 -15.88
C HIS A 369 -0.57 -28.73 -16.42
N GLU A 370 -0.85 -27.50 -16.90
CA GLU A 370 0.13 -26.65 -17.57
C GLU A 370 1.12 -26.00 -16.57
N TRP A 371 0.63 -25.67 -15.37
CA TRP A 371 1.42 -24.98 -14.33
C TRP A 371 1.31 -25.66 -12.96
N PRO A 372 1.79 -26.91 -12.85
CA PRO A 372 1.64 -27.67 -11.61
C PRO A 372 2.28 -26.96 -10.43
N ALA A 373 1.49 -26.72 -9.36
CA ALA A 373 1.89 -26.03 -8.15
C ALA A 373 2.28 -24.54 -8.29
N GLU A 374 2.12 -23.93 -9.47
CA GLU A 374 2.38 -22.49 -9.63
C GLU A 374 1.21 -21.61 -9.19
N PHE A 375 0.00 -22.17 -9.20
CA PHE A 375 -1.23 -21.45 -8.83
C PHE A 375 -2.10 -22.25 -7.86
N THR A 376 -2.74 -21.55 -6.93
CA THR A 376 -3.90 -22.07 -6.23
C THR A 376 -5.16 -21.53 -6.91
N TRP A 377 -6.06 -22.45 -7.27
CA TRP A 377 -7.40 -22.12 -7.75
C TRP A 377 -8.35 -21.94 -6.56
N LEU A 378 -9.04 -20.80 -6.49
CA LEU A 378 -10.04 -20.51 -5.47
C LEU A 378 -11.33 -20.03 -6.12
N ASP A 379 -12.47 -20.53 -5.67
CA ASP A 379 -13.79 -20.01 -6.05
C ASP A 379 -13.97 -18.58 -5.53
N SER A 380 -14.43 -17.67 -6.39
CA SER A 380 -14.53 -16.25 -6.04
C SER A 380 -15.56 -15.98 -4.95
N ASP A 381 -16.69 -16.69 -4.95
CA ASP A 381 -17.73 -16.56 -3.93
C ASP A 381 -17.26 -17.14 -2.59
N GLU A 382 -16.49 -18.23 -2.62
CA GLU A 382 -15.86 -18.81 -1.42
C GLU A 382 -14.84 -17.83 -0.81
N ALA A 383 -13.95 -17.28 -1.62
CA ALA A 383 -12.97 -16.29 -1.19
C ALA A 383 -13.63 -15.08 -0.53
N LEU A 384 -14.69 -14.56 -1.16
CA LEU A 384 -15.40 -13.38 -0.66
C LEU A 384 -16.14 -13.70 0.65
N ARG A 385 -16.83 -14.85 0.74
CA ARG A 385 -17.53 -15.28 1.95
C ARG A 385 -16.61 -15.58 3.11
N ALA A 386 -15.44 -16.14 2.86
CA ALA A 386 -14.45 -16.44 3.89
C ALA A 386 -13.69 -15.19 4.38
N GLY A 387 -13.85 -14.04 3.72
CA GLY A 387 -13.22 -12.77 4.13
C GLY A 387 -11.79 -12.60 3.64
N LEU A 388 -11.39 -13.24 2.56
CA LEU A 388 -10.05 -13.03 1.97
C LEU A 388 -9.79 -11.55 1.64
N PHE A 389 -10.82 -10.86 1.15
CA PHE A 389 -10.77 -9.43 0.81
C PHE A 389 -11.16 -8.51 1.97
N GLY A 390 -11.14 -9.03 3.19
CA GLY A 390 -11.38 -8.30 4.43
C GLY A 390 -12.79 -8.45 5.00
N PRO A 391 -12.94 -7.99 6.25
CA PRO A 391 -14.20 -8.02 6.97
C PRO A 391 -15.19 -6.96 6.44
N GLY A 392 -16.41 -7.03 6.92
CA GLY A 392 -17.50 -6.12 6.56
C GLY A 392 -18.42 -6.68 5.49
N THR A 393 -19.40 -5.88 5.07
CA THR A 393 -20.33 -6.27 4.02
C THR A 393 -19.74 -5.93 2.66
N PRO A 394 -19.53 -6.90 1.77
CA PRO A 394 -19.03 -6.64 0.44
C PRO A 394 -19.92 -5.63 -0.32
N CYS A 395 -19.31 -4.72 -1.06
CA CYS A 395 -20.06 -3.81 -1.90
C CYS A 395 -20.79 -4.59 -3.02
N ARG A 396 -21.84 -4.01 -3.56
CA ARG A 396 -22.70 -4.65 -4.57
C ARG A 396 -21.92 -5.16 -5.78
N GLN A 397 -20.83 -4.51 -6.15
CA GLN A 397 -20.03 -4.83 -7.33
C GLN A 397 -18.95 -5.88 -7.07
N ALA A 398 -18.61 -6.20 -5.80
CA ALA A 398 -17.47 -7.03 -5.45
C ALA A 398 -17.45 -8.38 -6.18
N ALA A 399 -18.54 -9.16 -6.09
CA ALA A 399 -18.62 -10.45 -6.76
C ALA A 399 -18.40 -10.37 -8.27
N SER A 400 -19.00 -9.36 -8.94
CA SER A 400 -18.85 -9.21 -10.39
C SER A 400 -17.45 -8.77 -10.82
N ARG A 401 -16.67 -8.14 -9.92
CA ARG A 401 -15.29 -7.73 -10.17
C ARG A 401 -14.29 -8.88 -10.02
N LEU A 402 -14.61 -9.86 -9.18
CA LEU A 402 -13.78 -11.04 -8.94
C LEU A 402 -13.93 -12.16 -10.00
N GLY A 403 -14.97 -12.09 -10.86
CA GLY A 403 -15.25 -13.17 -11.80
C GLY A 403 -15.70 -14.45 -11.11
N ASP A 404 -15.43 -15.60 -11.73
CA ASP A 404 -15.88 -16.93 -11.27
C ASP A 404 -14.81 -17.62 -10.41
N ALA A 405 -13.53 -17.39 -10.72
CA ALA A 405 -12.41 -18.02 -10.02
C ALA A 405 -11.22 -17.07 -9.89
N ILE A 406 -10.42 -17.28 -8.86
CA ILE A 406 -9.21 -16.55 -8.55
C ILE A 406 -8.02 -17.48 -8.68
N LEU A 407 -6.99 -17.05 -9.41
CA LEU A 407 -5.70 -17.71 -9.43
C LEU A 407 -4.73 -16.95 -8.52
N ILE A 408 -4.30 -17.61 -7.46
CA ILE A 408 -3.29 -17.10 -6.52
C ILE A 408 -1.93 -17.66 -6.95
N SER A 409 -1.00 -16.79 -7.33
CA SER A 409 0.32 -17.17 -7.79
C SER A 409 1.27 -17.48 -6.63
N HIS A 410 2.06 -18.55 -6.76
CA HIS A 410 3.12 -18.93 -5.83
C HIS A 410 4.50 -18.57 -6.36
N GLY A 411 5.47 -18.42 -5.45
CA GLY A 411 6.85 -18.09 -5.83
C GLY A 411 6.94 -16.94 -6.83
N ALA A 412 7.54 -17.18 -8.00
CA ALA A 412 7.67 -16.20 -9.10
C ALA A 412 6.61 -16.36 -10.21
N ALA A 413 5.54 -17.15 -9.98
CA ALA A 413 4.49 -17.38 -10.98
C ALA A 413 3.64 -16.11 -11.23
N TYR A 414 3.08 -16.01 -12.43
CA TYR A 414 2.13 -14.98 -12.85
C TYR A 414 1.44 -15.42 -14.14
N LEU A 415 0.30 -14.82 -14.47
CA LEU A 415 -0.38 -14.99 -15.76
C LEU A 415 -0.34 -13.65 -16.52
N TRP A 416 0.08 -13.68 -17.78
CA TRP A 416 0.16 -12.47 -18.61
C TRP A 416 -0.87 -12.50 -19.74
N TRP A 417 -1.78 -11.55 -19.76
CA TRP A 417 -2.85 -11.46 -20.76
C TRP A 417 -2.87 -10.13 -21.56
N ALA A 418 -1.99 -9.18 -21.19
CA ALA A 418 -1.97 -7.88 -21.87
C ALA A 418 -1.47 -8.03 -23.31
N ASP A 419 -2.10 -7.27 -24.22
CA ASP A 419 -1.69 -7.17 -25.63
C ASP A 419 -0.48 -6.24 -25.80
N LYS A 420 0.60 -6.58 -25.11
CA LYS A 420 1.91 -5.92 -25.19
C LYS A 420 2.99 -6.89 -24.72
N PRO A 421 4.27 -6.70 -25.17
CA PRO A 421 5.37 -7.51 -24.69
C PRO A 421 5.47 -7.52 -23.17
N ASP A 422 5.68 -8.70 -22.62
CA ASP A 422 5.99 -8.87 -21.20
C ASP A 422 7.46 -8.51 -20.96
N THR A 423 7.72 -7.40 -20.27
CA THR A 423 9.06 -6.87 -19.99
C THR A 423 9.31 -6.61 -18.51
N LEU A 424 8.33 -6.90 -17.66
CA LEU A 424 8.45 -6.60 -16.23
C LEU A 424 9.34 -7.63 -15.52
N LEU A 425 10.29 -7.14 -14.71
CA LEU A 425 11.20 -7.94 -13.90
C LEU A 425 10.77 -8.02 -12.42
N GLY A 426 9.78 -7.25 -12.01
CA GLY A 426 9.14 -7.30 -10.70
C GLY A 426 7.64 -7.24 -10.83
N ARG A 427 6.90 -7.96 -9.96
CA ARG A 427 5.44 -7.98 -9.88
C ARG A 427 4.98 -8.18 -8.45
N HIS A 428 3.75 -7.78 -8.20
CA HIS A 428 3.05 -7.90 -6.92
C HIS A 428 1.58 -8.25 -7.16
N GLY A 429 0.80 -8.38 -6.10
CA GLY A 429 -0.64 -8.63 -6.13
C GLY A 429 -1.04 -9.93 -5.43
N SER A 430 -0.10 -10.89 -5.25
CA SER A 430 -0.35 -12.18 -4.63
C SER A 430 -0.12 -12.18 -3.11
N LEU A 431 0.09 -13.35 -2.54
CA LEU A 431 0.08 -13.58 -1.10
C LEU A 431 1.43 -14.04 -0.53
N THR A 432 2.52 -13.95 -1.29
CA THR A 432 3.84 -14.34 -0.73
C THR A 432 4.25 -13.37 0.37
N ALA A 433 5.16 -13.81 1.25
CA ALA A 433 5.68 -12.95 2.32
C ALA A 433 6.32 -11.67 1.78
N GLU A 434 6.99 -11.76 0.61
CA GLU A 434 7.61 -10.61 -0.06
C GLU A 434 6.60 -9.59 -0.58
N GLU A 435 5.34 -9.96 -0.77
CA GLU A 435 4.28 -9.06 -1.21
C GLU A 435 3.42 -8.57 -0.05
N MET A 436 3.14 -9.44 0.92
CA MET A 436 2.15 -9.22 1.97
C MET A 436 2.70 -8.61 3.24
N ILE A 437 3.97 -8.86 3.61
CA ILE A 437 4.52 -8.37 4.87
C ILE A 437 5.27 -7.06 4.63
N VAL A 438 4.74 -5.98 5.18
CA VAL A 438 5.22 -4.62 4.99
C VAL A 438 5.71 -4.00 6.29
N PRO A 439 6.72 -3.09 6.27
CA PRO A 439 7.17 -2.38 7.45
C PRO A 439 6.23 -1.22 7.82
N LEU A 440 6.08 -0.98 9.11
CA LEU A 440 5.59 0.27 9.69
C LEU A 440 6.65 0.79 10.65
N LEU A 441 7.28 1.90 10.31
CA LEU A 441 8.16 2.65 11.20
C LEU A 441 7.40 3.90 11.71
N ALA A 442 7.40 4.12 13.01
CA ALA A 442 6.80 5.30 13.62
C ALA A 442 7.83 6.02 14.50
N VAL A 443 7.90 7.34 14.41
CA VAL A 443 8.76 8.17 15.27
C VAL A 443 8.04 9.46 15.64
N ARG A 444 8.23 9.93 16.89
CA ARG A 444 7.79 11.24 17.36
C ARG A 444 8.95 12.22 17.25
N LEU A 445 8.76 13.30 16.52
CA LEU A 445 9.71 14.42 16.38
C LEU A 445 9.17 15.57 17.21
N GLU A 446 9.92 15.96 18.27
CA GLU A 446 9.56 17.00 19.27
C GLU A 446 10.53 18.19 19.22
#